data_892998d25a9a552a2c6317f3924e1b55
#
_entry.id   892998d25a9a552a2c6317f3924e1b55
#
_cell.length_a   1.000
_cell.length_b   1.000
_cell.length_c   1.000
_cell.angle_alpha   90.00
_cell.angle_beta   90.00
_cell.angle_gamma   90.00
#
_symmetry.space_group_name_H-M   'P 1'
#
loop_
_entity.id
_entity.type
_entity.pdbx_description
1 polymer ?
#
loop_
_entity_poly.entity_id
_entity_poly.type
_entity_poly.pdbx_seq_one_letter_code
_entity_poly.pdbx_strand_id
1 'polypeptide(L)'
;METSFKSRAFPFVFWIMIIVLLLDTYDTFSREVIGYFKGSIPLGDINIEPDTFGLFVSVIQIILVLYGIYLLFKKKKVGGYWVVGVSFVAVGVNFVLFFLGFTAGPPSEYLSQLFLFISIWFIVLCLVAIGIPRLYSEKFD
;
A
#
# COMPACT_ATOMS: atom_id res chain seq x y z
N MET A 1 -25.78 -0.76 -25.72
CA MET A 1 -24.68 0.09 -25.71
C MET A 1 -23.85 -0.06 -24.50
N GLU A 2 -22.63 -0.15 -24.79
CA GLU A 2 -21.71 -0.38 -23.76
C GLU A 2 -21.52 0.75 -22.90
N THR A 3 -21.79 1.87 -23.36
CA THR A 3 -21.70 3.06 -22.63
C THR A 3 -22.61 3.10 -21.47
N SER A 4 -23.12 2.15 -21.13
CA SER A 4 -24.01 1.91 -20.16
C SER A 4 -23.58 2.25 -18.79
N PHE A 5 -23.89 1.40 -17.87
CA PHE A 5 -23.62 1.56 -16.45
C PHE A 5 -22.11 1.64 -16.18
N LYS A 6 -21.32 0.80 -16.85
CA LYS A 6 -19.86 0.80 -16.65
C LYS A 6 -19.25 2.16 -16.94
N SER A 7 -19.58 2.74 -18.08
CA SER A 7 -19.00 4.03 -18.46
C SER A 7 -19.50 5.17 -17.58
N ARG A 8 -20.75 5.11 -17.15
CA ARG A 8 -21.30 6.13 -16.26
C ARG A 8 -20.70 6.06 -14.86
N ALA A 9 -20.34 4.86 -14.43
CA ALA A 9 -19.77 4.66 -13.10
C ALA A 9 -18.30 5.03 -13.04
N PHE A 10 -17.63 5.25 -14.18
CA PHE A 10 -16.19 5.47 -14.19
C PHE A 10 -15.74 6.62 -13.29
N PRO A 11 -16.34 7.81 -13.30
CA PRO A 11 -15.86 8.88 -12.41
C PRO A 11 -15.97 8.50 -10.95
N PHE A 12 -17.04 7.82 -10.57
CA PHE A 12 -17.23 7.38 -9.20
C PHE A 12 -16.19 6.33 -8.81
N VAL A 13 -15.99 5.32 -9.66
CA VAL A 13 -15.01 4.26 -9.41
C VAL A 13 -13.60 4.82 -9.38
N PHE A 14 -13.28 5.75 -10.28
CA PHE A 14 -11.98 6.39 -10.31
C PHE A 14 -11.66 7.10 -8.99
N TRP A 15 -12.61 7.89 -8.48
CA TRP A 15 -12.39 8.59 -7.24
C TRP A 15 -12.32 7.67 -6.03
N ILE A 16 -13.11 6.57 -6.03
CA ILE A 16 -12.99 5.56 -4.99
C ILE A 16 -11.58 4.96 -5.01
N MET A 17 -11.06 4.63 -6.19
CA MET A 17 -9.70 4.11 -6.30
C MET A 17 -8.68 5.08 -5.70
N ILE A 18 -8.73 6.35 -6.08
CA ILE A 18 -7.78 7.35 -5.59
C ILE A 18 -7.91 7.50 -4.07
N ILE A 19 -9.14 7.59 -3.55
CA ILE A 19 -9.37 7.77 -2.12
C ILE A 19 -8.88 6.55 -1.34
N VAL A 20 -9.15 5.35 -1.81
CA VAL A 20 -8.71 4.12 -1.12
C VAL A 20 -7.19 4.07 -1.06
N LEU A 21 -6.50 4.41 -2.17
CA LEU A 21 -5.04 4.39 -2.18
C LEU A 21 -4.45 5.47 -1.29
N LEU A 22 -5.07 6.65 -1.25
CA LEU A 22 -4.62 7.70 -0.34
C LEU A 22 -4.85 7.35 1.12
N LEU A 23 -5.97 6.70 1.44
CA LEU A 23 -6.24 6.25 2.81
C LEU A 23 -5.24 5.17 3.23
N ASP A 24 -4.90 4.25 2.33
CA ASP A 24 -3.90 3.23 2.62
C ASP A 24 -2.53 3.87 2.88
N THR A 25 -2.16 4.87 2.07
CA THR A 25 -0.91 5.60 2.26
C THR A 25 -0.91 6.36 3.57
N TYR A 26 -2.04 7.00 3.92
CA TYR A 26 -2.17 7.70 5.19
C TYR A 26 -2.06 6.73 6.37
N ASP A 27 -2.65 5.53 6.24
CA ASP A 27 -2.55 4.53 7.29
C ASP A 27 -1.09 4.12 7.50
N THR A 28 -0.35 3.92 6.42
CA THR A 28 1.08 3.60 6.52
C THR A 28 1.84 4.74 7.19
N PHE A 29 1.57 5.98 6.79
CA PHE A 29 2.20 7.14 7.40
C PHE A 29 1.90 7.22 8.89
N SER A 30 0.63 7.10 9.26
CA SER A 30 0.20 7.20 10.65
C SER A 30 0.83 6.09 11.49
N ARG A 31 0.82 4.87 10.99
CA ARG A 31 1.35 3.72 11.74
C ARG A 31 2.87 3.77 11.84
N GLU A 32 3.55 3.99 10.72
CA GLU A 32 5.00 3.84 10.66
C GLU A 32 5.75 5.11 11.04
N VAL A 33 5.33 6.26 10.55
CA VAL A 33 6.06 7.51 10.78
C VAL A 33 5.65 8.14 12.10
N ILE A 34 4.36 8.33 12.33
CA ILE A 34 3.88 8.89 13.58
C ILE A 34 4.17 7.93 14.73
N GLY A 35 4.03 6.63 14.48
CA GLY A 35 4.35 5.61 15.48
C GLY A 35 5.82 5.63 15.89
N TYR A 36 6.72 5.89 14.94
CA TYR A 36 8.14 6.02 15.26
C TYR A 36 8.38 7.12 16.28
N PHE A 37 7.75 8.29 16.07
CA PHE A 37 7.92 9.40 16.98
C PHE A 37 7.19 9.23 18.31
N LYS A 38 6.15 8.39 18.32
CA LYS A 38 5.43 8.07 19.56
C LYS A 38 6.06 6.95 20.37
N GLY A 39 7.00 6.21 19.76
CA GLY A 39 7.71 5.14 20.45
C GLY A 39 7.08 3.77 20.33
N SER A 40 6.00 3.60 19.57
CA SER A 40 5.44 2.28 19.30
C SER A 40 4.63 2.29 18.01
N ILE A 41 4.71 1.18 17.28
CA ILE A 41 3.99 1.01 16.03
C ILE A 41 2.89 -0.02 16.27
N PRO A 42 1.60 0.36 16.18
CA PRO A 42 0.52 -0.58 16.38
C PRO A 42 0.37 -1.52 15.19
N LEU A 43 0.20 -2.80 15.46
CA LEU A 43 -0.06 -3.80 14.45
C LEU A 43 -1.11 -4.75 15.02
N GLY A 44 -2.38 -4.46 14.74
CA GLY A 44 -3.48 -5.19 15.34
C GLY A 44 -3.48 -5.02 16.85
N ASP A 45 -3.43 -6.14 17.57
CA ASP A 45 -3.46 -6.13 19.03
C ASP A 45 -2.08 -6.02 19.66
N ILE A 46 -1.02 -5.92 18.84
CA ILE A 46 0.34 -5.84 19.34
C ILE A 46 0.97 -4.52 18.93
N ASN A 47 2.00 -4.14 19.71
CA ASN A 47 2.80 -2.95 19.37
C ASN A 47 4.22 -3.41 19.08
N ILE A 48 4.81 -2.84 18.03
CA ILE A 48 6.17 -3.14 17.61
C ILE A 48 7.05 -1.97 17.98
N GLU A 49 8.25 -2.26 18.49
CA GLU A 49 9.21 -1.23 18.78
C GLU A 49 9.70 -0.61 17.47
N PRO A 50 9.63 0.73 17.31
CA PRO A 50 10.06 1.37 16.07
C PRO A 50 11.59 1.38 15.96
N ASP A 51 12.08 1.43 14.72
CA ASP A 51 13.50 1.53 14.46
C ASP A 51 13.76 2.42 13.25
N THR A 52 15.01 2.89 13.14
CA THR A 52 15.38 3.87 12.11
C THR A 52 15.35 3.27 10.71
N PHE A 53 15.74 2.00 10.54
CA PHE A 53 15.70 1.38 9.22
C PHE A 53 14.27 1.25 8.72
N GLY A 54 13.36 0.83 9.59
CA GLY A 54 11.93 0.75 9.25
C GLY A 54 11.37 2.11 8.87
N LEU A 55 11.79 3.17 9.59
CA LEU A 55 11.35 4.53 9.27
C LEU A 55 11.81 4.93 7.87
N PHE A 56 13.07 4.72 7.51
CA PHE A 56 13.57 5.05 6.18
C PHE A 56 12.81 4.30 5.10
N VAL A 57 12.61 3.00 5.27
CA VAL A 57 11.85 2.20 4.29
C VAL A 57 10.45 2.75 4.12
N SER A 58 9.78 3.09 5.22
CA SER A 58 8.41 3.59 5.18
C SER A 58 8.32 4.94 4.52
N VAL A 59 9.24 5.86 4.79
CA VAL A 59 9.24 7.19 4.17
C VAL A 59 9.47 7.07 2.67
N ILE A 60 10.43 6.26 2.26
CA ILE A 60 10.71 6.06 0.83
C ILE A 60 9.50 5.43 0.16
N GLN A 61 8.90 4.42 0.79
CA GLN A 61 7.70 3.78 0.27
C GLN A 61 6.57 4.78 0.05
N ILE A 62 6.31 5.63 1.04
CA ILE A 62 5.25 6.62 0.95
C ILE A 62 5.47 7.57 -0.22
N ILE A 63 6.69 8.08 -0.37
CA ILE A 63 7.02 8.99 -1.46
C ILE A 63 6.80 8.32 -2.81
N LEU A 64 7.28 7.09 -2.97
CA LEU A 64 7.17 6.37 -4.24
C LEU A 64 5.74 5.96 -4.55
N VAL A 65 4.97 5.59 -3.51
CA VAL A 65 3.55 5.25 -3.70
C VAL A 65 2.76 6.49 -4.11
N LEU A 66 3.05 7.64 -3.51
CA LEU A 66 2.38 8.88 -3.89
C LEU A 66 2.65 9.22 -5.36
N TYR A 67 3.87 8.96 -5.84
CA TYR A 67 4.16 9.12 -7.25
C TYR A 67 3.30 8.21 -8.13
N GLY A 68 3.15 6.95 -7.71
CA GLY A 68 2.28 6.01 -8.42
C GLY A 68 0.82 6.44 -8.43
N ILE A 69 0.34 6.97 -7.30
CA ILE A 69 -1.03 7.50 -7.22
C ILE A 69 -1.19 8.70 -8.15
N TYR A 70 -0.16 9.55 -8.21
CA TYR A 70 -0.17 10.67 -9.15
C TYR A 70 -0.29 10.18 -10.59
N LEU A 71 0.44 9.13 -10.97
CA LEU A 71 0.33 8.56 -12.31
C LEU A 71 -1.10 8.03 -12.57
N LEU A 72 -1.70 7.39 -11.58
CA LEU A 72 -3.08 6.92 -11.71
C LEU A 72 -4.05 8.10 -11.83
N PHE A 73 -3.81 9.17 -11.09
CA PHE A 73 -4.62 10.38 -11.20
C PHE A 73 -4.54 10.96 -12.61
N LYS A 74 -3.38 10.84 -13.26
CA LYS A 74 -3.20 11.24 -14.65
C LYS A 74 -3.69 10.19 -15.64
N LYS A 75 -4.36 9.14 -15.13
CA LYS A 75 -4.93 8.06 -15.95
C LYS A 75 -3.86 7.26 -16.68
N LYS A 76 -2.74 7.01 -16.02
CA LYS A 76 -1.66 6.16 -16.55
C LYS A 76 -1.72 4.81 -15.85
N LYS A 77 -1.94 3.74 -16.62
CA LYS A 77 -2.03 2.38 -16.05
C LYS A 77 -0.76 1.98 -15.30
N VAL A 78 0.37 2.49 -15.74
CA VAL A 78 1.66 2.15 -15.10
C VAL A 78 1.69 2.56 -13.64
N GLY A 79 0.89 3.56 -13.26
CA GLY A 79 0.80 3.97 -11.85
C GLY A 79 0.35 2.86 -10.93
N GLY A 80 -0.58 2.01 -11.40
CA GLY A 80 -1.05 0.88 -10.59
C GLY A 80 0.05 -0.15 -10.36
N TYR A 81 0.78 -0.48 -11.41
CA TYR A 81 1.91 -1.40 -11.28
C TYR A 81 3.00 -0.80 -10.38
N TRP A 82 3.21 0.51 -10.48
CA TRP A 82 4.18 1.21 -9.64
C TRP A 82 3.80 1.10 -8.16
N VAL A 83 2.54 1.39 -7.83
CA VAL A 83 2.05 1.31 -6.44
C VAL A 83 2.23 -0.10 -5.89
N VAL A 84 1.79 -1.11 -6.64
CA VAL A 84 1.88 -2.50 -6.17
C VAL A 84 3.33 -2.95 -6.07
N GLY A 85 4.16 -2.62 -7.08
CA GLY A 85 5.57 -3.00 -7.07
C GLY A 85 6.35 -2.39 -5.93
N VAL A 86 6.16 -1.10 -5.68
CA VAL A 86 6.81 -0.41 -4.57
C VAL A 86 6.39 -1.02 -3.24
N SER A 87 5.10 -1.29 -3.07
CA SER A 87 4.58 -1.88 -1.84
C SER A 87 5.14 -3.28 -1.61
N PHE A 88 5.23 -4.08 -2.68
CA PHE A 88 5.80 -5.42 -2.60
C PHE A 88 7.27 -5.37 -2.18
N VAL A 89 8.05 -4.49 -2.83
CA VAL A 89 9.47 -4.35 -2.51
C VAL A 89 9.67 -3.87 -1.08
N ALA A 90 8.84 -2.92 -0.63
CA ALA A 90 8.95 -2.40 0.74
C ALA A 90 8.68 -3.49 1.78
N VAL A 91 7.67 -4.32 1.56
CA VAL A 91 7.37 -5.43 2.46
C VAL A 91 8.54 -6.42 2.45
N GLY A 92 9.08 -6.74 1.27
CA GLY A 92 10.21 -7.65 1.16
C GLY A 92 11.44 -7.14 1.88
N VAL A 93 11.75 -5.85 1.74
CA VAL A 93 12.88 -5.24 2.43
C VAL A 93 12.68 -5.31 3.94
N ASN A 94 11.47 -5.02 4.42
CA ASN A 94 11.17 -5.09 5.85
C ASN A 94 11.36 -6.50 6.40
N PHE A 95 10.93 -7.53 5.66
CA PHE A 95 11.14 -8.90 6.10
C PHE A 95 12.62 -9.28 6.11
N VAL A 96 13.39 -8.86 5.10
CA VAL A 96 14.82 -9.13 5.07
C VAL A 96 15.51 -8.47 6.26
N LEU A 97 15.19 -7.21 6.54
CA LEU A 97 15.79 -6.51 7.68
C LEU A 97 15.43 -7.19 9.01
N PHE A 98 14.19 -7.64 9.13
CA PHE A 98 13.75 -8.36 10.33
C PHE A 98 14.52 -9.67 10.52
N PHE A 99 14.63 -10.48 9.45
CA PHE A 99 15.33 -11.75 9.56
C PHE A 99 16.83 -11.60 9.76
N LEU A 100 17.41 -10.48 9.33
CA LEU A 100 18.83 -10.20 9.57
C LEU A 100 19.07 -9.55 10.92
N GLY A 101 18.01 -9.23 11.65
CA GLY A 101 18.14 -8.66 13.00
C GLY A 101 18.34 -7.16 13.05
N PHE A 102 18.18 -6.45 11.90
CA PHE A 102 18.32 -5.01 11.88
C PHE A 102 17.08 -4.27 12.36
N THR A 103 15.94 -4.90 12.32
CA THR A 103 14.68 -4.28 12.74
C THR A 103 13.97 -5.19 13.73
N ALA A 104 13.21 -4.57 14.64
CA ALA A 104 12.33 -5.31 15.52
C ALA A 104 11.08 -5.71 14.75
N GLY A 105 10.53 -6.86 15.07
CA GLY A 105 9.31 -7.34 14.46
C GLY A 105 8.39 -7.95 15.49
N PRO A 106 7.23 -8.48 15.06
CA PRO A 106 6.31 -9.12 15.99
C PRO A 106 6.92 -10.43 16.53
N PRO A 107 6.48 -10.88 17.71
CA PRO A 107 6.87 -12.19 18.20
C PRO A 107 6.52 -13.27 17.19
N SER A 108 7.32 -14.36 17.16
CA SER A 108 7.14 -15.41 16.16
C SER A 108 5.73 -16.02 16.18
N GLU A 109 5.06 -16.02 17.31
CA GLU A 109 3.71 -16.55 17.45
C GLU A 109 2.67 -15.75 16.66
N TYR A 110 2.99 -14.52 16.26
CA TYR A 110 2.09 -13.66 15.48
C TYR A 110 2.44 -13.62 13.99
N LEU A 111 3.47 -14.34 13.55
CA LEU A 111 3.90 -14.27 12.15
C LEU A 111 2.83 -14.77 11.19
N SER A 112 2.08 -15.83 11.56
CA SER A 112 1.02 -16.33 10.69
C SER A 112 -0.10 -15.30 10.51
N GLN A 113 -0.46 -14.58 11.57
CA GLN A 113 -1.45 -13.50 11.47
C GLN A 113 -0.94 -12.37 10.60
N LEU A 114 0.32 -12.02 10.73
CA LEU A 114 0.93 -10.97 9.91
C LEU A 114 0.94 -11.35 8.44
N PHE A 115 1.31 -12.60 8.11
CA PHE A 115 1.29 -13.07 6.73
C PHE A 115 -0.12 -13.05 6.15
N LEU A 116 -1.12 -13.45 6.93
CA LEU A 116 -2.50 -13.42 6.48
C LEU A 116 -2.95 -11.99 6.21
N PHE A 117 -2.65 -11.06 7.11
CA PHE A 117 -3.01 -9.65 6.96
C PHE A 117 -2.37 -9.06 5.70
N ILE A 118 -1.07 -9.30 5.51
CA ILE A 118 -0.35 -8.78 4.35
C ILE A 118 -0.90 -9.38 3.06
N SER A 119 -1.25 -10.67 3.05
CA SER A 119 -1.80 -11.31 1.86
C SER A 119 -3.14 -10.70 1.46
N ILE A 120 -4.02 -10.47 2.42
CA ILE A 120 -5.32 -9.84 2.16
C ILE A 120 -5.11 -8.42 1.64
N TRP A 121 -4.24 -7.68 2.29
CA TRP A 121 -3.92 -6.29 1.88
C TRP A 121 -3.40 -6.25 0.43
N PHE A 122 -2.49 -7.18 0.07
CA PHE A 122 -1.98 -7.23 -1.29
C PHE A 122 -3.04 -7.57 -2.31
N ILE A 123 -3.94 -8.49 -1.99
CA ILE A 123 -5.05 -8.83 -2.90
C ILE A 123 -5.90 -7.59 -3.16
N VAL A 124 -6.29 -6.87 -2.11
CA VAL A 124 -7.09 -5.66 -2.24
C VAL A 124 -6.33 -4.60 -3.02
N LEU A 125 -5.05 -4.41 -2.71
CA LEU A 125 -4.22 -3.41 -3.39
C LEU A 125 -4.12 -3.71 -4.88
N CYS A 126 -3.90 -4.98 -5.26
CA CYS A 126 -3.85 -5.37 -6.66
C CYS A 126 -5.18 -5.15 -7.36
N LEU A 127 -6.29 -5.50 -6.72
CA LEU A 127 -7.60 -5.31 -7.31
C LEU A 127 -7.89 -3.83 -7.56
N VAL A 128 -7.51 -2.97 -6.62
CA VAL A 128 -7.79 -1.54 -6.74
C VAL A 128 -6.79 -0.87 -7.70
N ALA A 129 -5.50 -1.06 -7.50
CA ALA A 129 -4.50 -0.30 -8.24
C ALA A 129 -4.25 -0.82 -9.66
N ILE A 130 -4.41 -2.11 -9.89
CA ILE A 130 -4.19 -2.72 -11.19
C ILE A 130 -5.53 -3.08 -11.85
N GLY A 131 -6.44 -3.66 -11.08
CA GLY A 131 -7.70 -4.17 -11.61
C GLY A 131 -8.61 -3.08 -12.15
N ILE A 132 -8.75 -1.97 -11.45
CA ILE A 132 -9.62 -0.88 -11.88
C ILE A 132 -9.11 -0.25 -13.18
N PRO A 133 -7.81 0.13 -13.30
CA PRO A 133 -7.32 0.62 -14.58
C PRO A 133 -7.45 -0.37 -15.74
N ARG A 134 -7.32 -1.67 -15.47
CA ARG A 134 -7.50 -2.67 -16.51
C ARG A 134 -8.97 -2.83 -16.90
N LEU A 135 -9.87 -2.73 -15.94
CA LEU A 135 -11.30 -2.77 -16.21
C LEU A 135 -11.73 -1.61 -17.12
N TYR A 136 -11.13 -0.46 -16.93
CA TYR A 136 -11.40 0.75 -17.73
C TYR A 136 -10.22 1.08 -18.62
N SER A 137 -9.65 0.07 -19.28
CA SER A 137 -8.44 0.26 -20.06
C SER A 137 -8.57 1.31 -21.16
N GLU A 138 -9.79 1.53 -21.68
CA GLU A 138 -10.01 2.57 -22.69
C GLU A 138 -9.96 3.98 -22.11
N LYS A 139 -10.03 4.11 -20.79
CA LYS A 139 -9.97 5.42 -20.11
C LYS A 139 -8.56 5.72 -19.58
N PHE A 140 -7.66 4.76 -19.62
CA PHE A 140 -6.30 4.90 -19.12
C PHE A 140 -5.29 4.70 -20.24
N ASP A 141 -4.20 5.43 -20.16
CA ASP A 141 -3.08 5.29 -21.12
C ASP A 141 -2.13 4.16 -20.75
#